data_a85386d159ba0e1ccb2f7e698f0cac63
#
_entry.id   a85386d159ba0e1ccb2f7e698f0cac63
#
_cell.length_a   1.000
_cell.length_b   1.000
_cell.length_c   1.000
_cell.angle_alpha   90.00
_cell.angle_beta   90.00
_cell.angle_gamma   90.00
#
_symmetry.space_group_name_H-M   'P 1'
#
loop_
_entity.id
_entity.type
_entity.pdbx_description
1 polymer ?
#
loop_
_entity_poly.entity_id
_entity_poly.type
_entity_poly.pdbx_seq_one_letter_code
_entity_poly.pdbx_strand_id
1 'polypeptide(L)'
;MSGKNGEGGELIMKRGKVRRIQILTLLLLTVALAWSGCAKKEEPKASYKIGGIFAITGRASFLGEPERNSMELLAEQINAQGGVNGHPIELVIYDTEGDATKAVLNTNKLIEKDNVLAIVGPSLSGTTLAVVPIAEKAQVPLISCAASVKITTPVKKWVFKTPQTDVMAVAKIYEYMQGQGIQKIAILTVGNAFGASGREQLLQQAPDYGYEIVADERFGPKDTDMTPQLTKIRSLNPGAIICWGTNPGPAVIAKNMRQLGIEIPLYQSHGVASKKFIQLAGEAANGVILPTGKILVAGALPDTDPQKPTLLKYIADYEEKYKIAVSGFGGYSWDGLEILAQALEKAGADRAKIRDEVEKITGHVGMSGIFRFSPQDHNGLNKEEAFVVVKIVNGDWQVIQ
;
A
#
# COMPACT_ATOMS: atom_id res chain seq x y z
N MET A 1 0.51 -63.14 -86.56
CA MET A 1 1.65 -63.54 -85.73
C MET A 1 2.21 -62.30 -85.04
N SER A 2 2.09 -62.32 -83.80
CA SER A 2 3.04 -61.83 -82.77
C SER A 2 3.24 -60.29 -82.72
N GLY A 3 3.31 -59.70 -81.67
CA GLY A 3 3.82 -60.13 -80.39
C GLY A 3 3.66 -59.09 -79.28
N LYS A 4 3.47 -59.56 -78.14
CA LYS A 4 3.49 -58.87 -76.85
C LYS A 4 4.89 -58.38 -76.54
N ASN A 5 5.13 -57.15 -76.27
CA ASN A 5 6.16 -56.63 -75.31
C ASN A 5 5.95 -55.16 -75.10
N GLY A 6 5.40 -54.77 -73.99
CA GLY A 6 5.23 -53.36 -73.65
C GLY A 6 4.76 -53.03 -72.21
N GLU A 7 4.35 -54.06 -71.44
CA GLU A 7 3.73 -53.75 -70.14
C GLU A 7 4.68 -53.84 -68.90
N GLY A 8 5.92 -54.38 -69.05
CA GLY A 8 6.84 -54.54 -67.93
C GLY A 8 7.61 -53.27 -67.54
N GLY A 9 7.81 -52.32 -68.46
CA GLY A 9 8.62 -51.11 -68.19
C GLY A 9 7.92 -50.02 -67.38
N GLU A 10 6.61 -49.87 -67.53
CA GLU A 10 5.83 -48.81 -66.92
C GLU A 10 5.55 -49.08 -65.43
N LEU A 11 5.43 -50.36 -65.05
CA LEU A 11 5.20 -50.76 -63.66
C LEU A 11 6.45 -50.57 -62.79
N ILE A 12 7.66 -50.74 -63.34
CA ILE A 12 8.92 -50.56 -62.65
C ILE A 12 9.22 -49.09 -62.39
N MET A 13 8.90 -48.20 -63.35
CA MET A 13 9.06 -46.74 -63.17
C MET A 13 8.06 -46.12 -62.25
N LYS A 14 6.83 -46.61 -62.10
CA LYS A 14 5.83 -46.13 -61.17
C LYS A 14 6.23 -46.55 -59.71
N ARG A 15 6.74 -47.78 -59.49
CA ARG A 15 7.21 -48.22 -58.18
C ARG A 15 8.45 -47.46 -57.68
N GLY A 16 9.36 -47.07 -58.55
CA GLY A 16 10.52 -46.25 -58.22
C GLY A 16 10.18 -44.82 -57.81
N LYS A 17 9.19 -44.19 -58.49
CA LYS A 17 8.70 -42.85 -58.12
C LYS A 17 7.96 -42.83 -56.75
N VAL A 18 7.09 -43.81 -56.50
CA VAL A 18 6.37 -43.95 -55.22
C VAL A 18 7.34 -44.19 -54.06
N ARG A 19 8.36 -45.03 -54.25
CA ARG A 19 9.37 -45.30 -53.21
C ARG A 19 10.27 -44.08 -52.93
N ARG A 20 10.58 -43.26 -53.92
CA ARG A 20 11.33 -41.99 -53.73
C ARG A 20 10.49 -40.94 -53.03
N ILE A 21 9.18 -40.82 -53.31
CA ILE A 21 8.27 -39.92 -52.60
C ILE A 21 8.09 -40.36 -51.16
N GLN A 22 7.96 -41.65 -50.87
CA GLN A 22 7.86 -42.17 -49.49
C GLN A 22 9.15 -41.95 -48.68
N ILE A 23 10.32 -42.08 -49.30
CA ILE A 23 11.61 -41.80 -48.64
C ILE A 23 11.76 -40.25 -48.36
N LEU A 24 11.34 -39.41 -49.32
CA LEU A 24 11.37 -37.94 -49.11
C LEU A 24 10.39 -37.49 -48.02
N THR A 25 9.18 -38.08 -47.96
CA THR A 25 8.20 -37.79 -46.91
C THR A 25 8.66 -38.27 -45.54
N LEU A 26 9.33 -39.45 -45.46
CA LEU A 26 9.90 -39.95 -44.21
C LEU A 26 11.07 -39.07 -43.72
N LEU A 27 11.92 -38.56 -44.64
CA LEU A 27 13.02 -37.65 -44.32
C LEU A 27 12.50 -36.29 -43.86
N LEU A 28 11.43 -35.77 -44.48
CA LEU A 28 10.79 -34.50 -44.02
C LEU A 28 10.12 -34.65 -42.68
N LEU A 29 9.50 -35.81 -42.38
CA LEU A 29 8.92 -36.05 -41.05
C LEU A 29 10.01 -36.18 -39.95
N THR A 30 11.16 -36.77 -40.23
CA THR A 30 12.27 -36.89 -39.29
C THR A 30 12.95 -35.54 -39.00
N VAL A 31 13.04 -34.64 -40.02
CA VAL A 31 13.57 -33.29 -39.82
C VAL A 31 12.60 -32.42 -39.07
N ALA A 32 11.28 -32.58 -39.27
CA ALA A 32 10.25 -31.86 -38.47
C ALA A 32 10.23 -32.32 -37.00
N LEU A 33 10.46 -33.62 -36.71
CA LEU A 33 10.56 -34.10 -35.34
C LEU A 33 11.88 -33.69 -34.66
N ALA A 34 12.98 -33.50 -35.41
CA ALA A 34 14.24 -33.01 -34.83
C ALA A 34 14.22 -31.52 -34.47
N TRP A 35 13.36 -30.72 -35.12
CA TRP A 35 13.16 -29.31 -34.72
C TRP A 35 12.17 -29.09 -33.58
N SER A 36 11.36 -30.08 -33.27
CA SER A 36 10.43 -30.00 -32.11
C SER A 36 11.10 -30.36 -30.76
N GLY A 37 12.38 -30.70 -30.75
CA GLY A 37 13.04 -31.36 -29.63
C GLY A 37 14.17 -30.61 -28.96
N CYS A 38 14.18 -29.28 -28.88
CA CYS A 38 15.09 -28.56 -27.97
C CYS A 38 14.60 -27.14 -27.66
N ALA A 39 13.37 -26.99 -27.22
CA ALA A 39 13.10 -25.91 -26.25
C ALA A 39 13.74 -26.40 -24.94
N LYS A 40 14.98 -26.00 -24.64
CA LYS A 40 15.51 -26.08 -23.29
C LYS A 40 14.44 -25.48 -22.38
N LYS A 41 13.76 -26.30 -21.59
CA LYS A 41 12.96 -25.83 -20.46
C LYS A 41 13.97 -25.10 -19.59
N GLU A 42 14.00 -23.76 -19.65
CA GLU A 42 14.80 -22.98 -18.71
C GLU A 42 14.39 -23.42 -17.33
N GLU A 43 15.35 -23.85 -16.52
CA GLU A 43 15.09 -24.12 -15.12
C GLU A 43 14.49 -22.87 -14.50
N PRO A 44 13.41 -22.99 -13.73
CA PRO A 44 12.79 -21.83 -13.11
C PRO A 44 13.84 -21.12 -12.26
N LYS A 45 14.04 -19.83 -12.51
CA LYS A 45 14.97 -19.01 -11.74
C LYS A 45 14.55 -19.01 -10.28
N ALA A 46 15.52 -18.94 -9.36
CA ALA A 46 15.26 -18.84 -7.92
C ALA A 46 14.35 -17.61 -7.63
N SER A 47 13.37 -17.78 -6.75
CA SER A 47 12.45 -16.69 -6.39
C SER A 47 13.14 -15.54 -5.64
N TYR A 48 12.63 -14.32 -5.81
CA TYR A 48 12.94 -13.21 -4.94
C TYR A 48 12.02 -13.24 -3.73
N LYS A 49 12.57 -13.56 -2.55
CA LYS A 49 11.82 -13.62 -1.30
C LYS A 49 11.64 -12.23 -0.72
N ILE A 50 10.39 -11.80 -0.56
CA ILE A 50 10.01 -10.53 0.04
C ILE A 50 9.18 -10.78 1.29
N GLY A 51 9.59 -10.18 2.41
CA GLY A 51 8.86 -10.27 3.67
C GLY A 51 7.68 -9.29 3.72
N GLY A 52 6.57 -9.72 4.33
CA GLY A 52 5.46 -8.87 4.71
C GLY A 52 5.20 -8.98 6.21
N ILE A 53 5.06 -7.87 6.92
CA ILE A 53 4.68 -7.86 8.33
C ILE A 53 3.54 -6.88 8.57
N PHE A 54 2.33 -7.42 8.79
CA PHE A 54 1.12 -6.62 8.86
C PHE A 54 0.31 -6.94 10.12
N ALA A 55 -0.56 -6.02 10.54
CA ALA A 55 -1.51 -6.26 11.61
C ALA A 55 -2.78 -6.91 11.01
N ILE A 56 -2.67 -8.17 10.57
CA ILE A 56 -3.70 -8.88 9.79
C ILE A 56 -4.92 -9.18 10.65
N THR A 57 -4.70 -9.55 11.90
CA THR A 57 -5.77 -9.83 12.86
C THR A 57 -5.77 -8.84 14.02
N GLY A 58 -6.77 -8.93 14.90
CA GLY A 58 -6.90 -8.05 16.05
C GLY A 58 -7.51 -6.67 15.71
N ARG A 59 -7.28 -5.70 16.60
CA ARG A 59 -7.92 -4.38 16.52
C ARG A 59 -7.51 -3.55 15.30
N ALA A 60 -6.31 -3.77 14.79
CA ALA A 60 -5.75 -3.05 13.65
C ALA A 60 -5.91 -3.82 12.31
N SER A 61 -6.73 -4.87 12.29
CA SER A 61 -6.93 -5.70 11.07
C SER A 61 -7.45 -4.89 9.87
N PHE A 62 -8.20 -3.81 10.11
CA PHE A 62 -8.65 -2.90 9.05
C PHE A 62 -7.50 -2.19 8.30
N LEU A 63 -6.29 -2.21 8.85
CA LEU A 63 -5.04 -1.78 8.20
C LEU A 63 -4.36 -2.97 7.50
N GLY A 64 -4.02 -3.99 8.29
CA GLY A 64 -3.14 -5.06 7.83
C GLY A 64 -3.78 -6.08 6.89
N GLU A 65 -5.07 -6.32 6.98
CA GLU A 65 -5.76 -7.22 6.05
C GLU A 65 -5.76 -6.67 4.61
N PRO A 66 -6.16 -5.42 4.34
CA PRO A 66 -6.04 -4.86 3.00
C PRO A 66 -4.57 -4.71 2.54
N GLU A 67 -3.61 -4.46 3.45
CA GLU A 67 -2.19 -4.43 3.11
C GLU A 67 -1.70 -5.81 2.62
N ARG A 68 -2.00 -6.88 3.36
CA ARG A 68 -1.69 -8.25 2.93
C ARG A 68 -2.33 -8.57 1.58
N ASN A 69 -3.63 -8.34 1.44
CA ASN A 69 -4.39 -8.64 0.23
C ASN A 69 -3.80 -7.94 -1.01
N SER A 70 -3.43 -6.67 -0.86
CA SER A 70 -2.86 -5.89 -1.96
C SER A 70 -1.47 -6.36 -2.36
N MET A 71 -0.64 -6.72 -1.38
CA MET A 71 0.68 -7.27 -1.64
C MET A 71 0.61 -8.62 -2.34
N GLU A 72 -0.31 -9.50 -1.93
CA GLU A 72 -0.57 -10.80 -2.56
C GLU A 72 -1.10 -10.63 -4.00
N LEU A 73 -2.05 -9.72 -4.21
CA LEU A 73 -2.60 -9.43 -5.55
C LEU A 73 -1.52 -8.96 -6.51
N LEU A 74 -0.67 -8.01 -6.09
CA LEU A 74 0.40 -7.51 -6.93
C LEU A 74 1.46 -8.58 -7.24
N ALA A 75 1.86 -9.37 -6.25
CA ALA A 75 2.81 -10.46 -6.46
C ALA A 75 2.29 -11.50 -7.46
N GLU A 76 1.01 -11.85 -7.40
CA GLU A 76 0.37 -12.72 -8.39
C GLU A 76 0.40 -12.11 -9.80
N GLN A 77 0.11 -10.80 -9.93
CA GLN A 77 0.14 -10.10 -11.21
C GLN A 77 1.56 -10.05 -11.80
N ILE A 78 2.56 -9.74 -10.98
CA ILE A 78 3.98 -9.76 -11.39
C ILE A 78 4.38 -11.17 -11.85
N ASN A 79 4.03 -12.19 -11.08
CA ASN A 79 4.37 -13.59 -11.39
C ASN A 79 3.67 -14.10 -12.65
N ALA A 80 2.41 -13.70 -12.88
CA ALA A 80 1.68 -14.04 -14.10
C ALA A 80 2.31 -13.43 -15.37
N GLN A 81 3.05 -12.32 -15.22
CA GLN A 81 3.81 -11.66 -16.28
C GLN A 81 5.25 -12.21 -16.44
N GLY A 82 5.60 -13.27 -15.71
CA GLY A 82 6.92 -13.92 -15.77
C GLY A 82 7.90 -13.51 -14.67
N GLY A 83 7.42 -12.81 -13.65
CA GLY A 83 8.24 -12.35 -12.53
C GLY A 83 9.15 -11.17 -12.88
N VAL A 84 10.03 -10.80 -11.97
CA VAL A 84 11.02 -9.73 -12.15
C VAL A 84 12.28 -10.33 -12.78
N ASN A 85 12.60 -9.96 -14.01
CA ASN A 85 13.70 -10.54 -14.78
C ASN A 85 13.65 -12.09 -14.88
N GLY A 86 12.43 -12.66 -14.89
CA GLY A 86 12.21 -14.10 -14.92
C GLY A 86 12.34 -14.79 -13.55
N HIS A 87 12.50 -14.04 -12.47
CA HIS A 87 12.48 -14.50 -11.08
C HIS A 87 11.09 -14.27 -10.48
N PRO A 88 10.36 -15.31 -10.04
CA PRO A 88 9.09 -15.10 -9.36
C PRO A 88 9.27 -14.39 -8.01
N ILE A 89 8.30 -13.58 -7.61
CA ILE A 89 8.20 -13.04 -6.26
C ILE A 89 7.61 -14.13 -5.35
N GLU A 90 8.31 -14.44 -4.27
CA GLU A 90 7.84 -15.30 -3.19
C GLU A 90 7.61 -14.47 -1.94
N LEU A 91 6.34 -14.41 -1.49
CA LEU A 91 5.98 -13.65 -0.29
C LEU A 91 6.08 -14.53 0.96
N VAL A 92 6.70 -13.98 2.00
CA VAL A 92 6.70 -14.54 3.36
C VAL A 92 6.03 -13.55 4.28
N ILE A 93 4.77 -13.79 4.63
CA ILE A 93 3.94 -12.82 5.37
C ILE A 93 3.67 -13.31 6.79
N TYR A 94 3.86 -12.42 7.79
CA TYR A 94 3.58 -12.68 9.19
C TYR A 94 2.61 -11.66 9.78
N ASP A 95 1.70 -12.15 10.63
CA ASP A 95 0.76 -11.33 11.39
C ASP A 95 1.41 -10.81 12.67
N THR A 96 1.38 -9.48 12.85
CA THR A 96 1.85 -8.83 14.07
C THR A 96 0.75 -8.65 15.12
N GLU A 97 -0.52 -8.81 14.75
CA GLU A 97 -1.70 -8.47 15.57
C GLU A 97 -1.66 -7.02 16.10
N GLY A 98 -0.82 -6.16 15.50
CA GLY A 98 -0.55 -4.80 15.98
C GLY A 98 0.35 -4.73 17.23
N ASP A 99 0.98 -5.84 17.63
CA ASP A 99 1.87 -5.96 18.79
C ASP A 99 3.34 -5.74 18.40
N ALA A 100 4.04 -4.89 19.15
CA ALA A 100 5.43 -4.55 18.87
C ALA A 100 6.40 -5.73 19.11
N THR A 101 6.13 -6.58 20.11
CA THR A 101 6.96 -7.75 20.39
C THR A 101 6.85 -8.78 19.26
N LYS A 102 5.62 -9.02 18.76
CA LYS A 102 5.40 -9.89 17.60
C LYS A 102 6.06 -9.33 16.35
N ALA A 103 5.99 -8.01 16.12
CA ALA A 103 6.65 -7.36 15.01
C ALA A 103 8.18 -7.59 15.05
N VAL A 104 8.81 -7.41 16.21
CA VAL A 104 10.24 -7.67 16.43
C VAL A 104 10.60 -9.15 16.16
N LEU A 105 9.84 -10.09 16.72
CA LEU A 105 10.07 -11.52 16.52
C LEU A 105 9.94 -11.93 15.06
N ASN A 106 8.89 -11.45 14.39
CA ASN A 106 8.62 -11.73 12.98
C ASN A 106 9.67 -11.11 12.06
N THR A 107 10.15 -9.90 12.38
CA THR A 107 11.22 -9.25 11.61
C THR A 107 12.52 -10.05 11.69
N ASN A 108 12.94 -10.47 12.88
CA ASN A 108 14.12 -11.34 13.04
C ASN A 108 13.95 -12.65 12.27
N LYS A 109 12.77 -13.27 12.33
CA LYS A 109 12.48 -14.50 11.59
C LYS A 109 12.59 -14.33 10.07
N LEU A 110 12.02 -13.25 9.50
CA LEU A 110 12.16 -12.91 8.09
C LEU A 110 13.62 -12.74 7.66
N ILE A 111 14.43 -12.09 8.52
CA ILE A 111 15.83 -11.80 8.22
C ILE A 111 16.72 -13.04 8.36
N GLU A 112 16.63 -13.72 9.51
CA GLU A 112 17.60 -14.77 9.91
C GLU A 112 17.22 -16.15 9.38
N LYS A 113 15.90 -16.47 9.35
CA LYS A 113 15.43 -17.79 8.96
C LYS A 113 15.00 -17.83 7.50
N ASP A 114 14.16 -16.87 7.09
CA ASP A 114 13.55 -16.87 5.76
C ASP A 114 14.47 -16.22 4.72
N ASN A 115 15.45 -15.44 5.17
CA ASN A 115 16.47 -14.76 4.36
C ASN A 115 15.84 -13.88 3.26
N VAL A 116 14.85 -13.08 3.61
CA VAL A 116 14.17 -12.18 2.67
C VAL A 116 15.09 -11.06 2.18
N LEU A 117 14.88 -10.59 0.97
CA LEU A 117 15.66 -9.52 0.34
C LEU A 117 15.27 -8.13 0.87
N ALA A 118 13.99 -7.94 1.17
CA ALA A 118 13.43 -6.71 1.70
C ALA A 118 12.15 -7.02 2.49
N ILE A 119 11.64 -6.04 3.25
CA ILE A 119 10.44 -6.17 4.07
C ILE A 119 9.49 -5.02 3.76
N VAL A 120 8.20 -5.32 3.55
CA VAL A 120 7.09 -4.37 3.45
C VAL A 120 6.27 -4.41 4.76
N GLY A 121 5.89 -3.25 5.26
CA GLY A 121 5.29 -3.10 6.59
C GLY A 121 6.30 -2.62 7.63
N PRO A 122 5.96 -2.59 8.91
CA PRO A 122 4.66 -2.89 9.54
C PRO A 122 3.56 -1.85 9.26
N SER A 123 2.32 -2.22 9.63
CA SER A 123 1.11 -1.39 9.45
C SER A 123 1.05 -0.18 10.39
N LEU A 124 1.61 -0.28 11.58
CA LEU A 124 1.46 0.71 12.65
C LEU A 124 2.79 1.44 12.94
N SER A 125 2.69 2.73 13.30
CA SER A 125 3.87 3.54 13.63
C SER A 125 4.68 2.96 14.80
N GLY A 126 4.00 2.45 15.83
CA GLY A 126 4.67 1.86 17.00
C GLY A 126 5.41 0.56 16.66
N THR A 127 4.80 -0.32 15.87
CA THR A 127 5.44 -1.57 15.43
C THR A 127 6.60 -1.28 14.46
N THR A 128 6.44 -0.31 13.57
CA THR A 128 7.53 0.12 12.68
C THR A 128 8.73 0.66 13.45
N LEU A 129 8.51 1.59 14.38
CA LEU A 129 9.60 2.17 15.17
C LEU A 129 10.34 1.12 16.01
N ALA A 130 9.66 0.04 16.44
CA ALA A 130 10.30 -1.07 17.15
C ALA A 130 11.21 -1.93 16.25
N VAL A 131 10.92 -2.05 14.96
CA VAL A 131 11.70 -2.88 14.02
C VAL A 131 12.76 -2.11 13.24
N VAL A 132 12.67 -0.79 13.18
CA VAL A 132 13.66 0.07 12.49
C VAL A 132 15.10 -0.25 12.92
N PRO A 133 15.46 -0.35 14.21
CA PRO A 133 16.84 -0.66 14.61
C PRO A 133 17.32 -2.03 14.11
N ILE A 134 16.40 -2.98 13.94
CA ILE A 134 16.70 -4.34 13.48
C ILE A 134 17.01 -4.29 11.98
N ALA A 135 16.18 -3.64 11.18
CA ALA A 135 16.38 -3.47 9.74
C ALA A 135 17.70 -2.74 9.43
N GLU A 136 17.97 -1.64 10.15
CA GLU A 136 19.23 -0.89 10.04
C GLU A 136 20.47 -1.75 10.36
N LYS A 137 20.43 -2.49 11.49
CA LYS A 137 21.54 -3.36 11.90
C LYS A 137 21.76 -4.51 10.92
N ALA A 138 20.68 -5.11 10.44
CA ALA A 138 20.74 -6.25 9.53
C ALA A 138 20.97 -5.85 8.07
N GLN A 139 20.94 -4.55 7.76
CA GLN A 139 21.09 -4.01 6.41
C GLN A 139 20.06 -4.61 5.44
N VAL A 140 18.78 -4.64 5.86
CA VAL A 140 17.66 -5.11 5.06
C VAL A 140 16.73 -3.94 4.76
N PRO A 141 16.43 -3.65 3.48
CA PRO A 141 15.49 -2.60 3.11
C PRO A 141 14.13 -2.84 3.76
N LEU A 142 13.61 -1.84 4.47
CA LEU A 142 12.30 -1.84 5.11
C LEU A 142 11.45 -0.73 4.50
N ILE A 143 10.33 -1.08 3.86
CA ILE A 143 9.36 -0.12 3.36
C ILE A 143 8.12 -0.16 4.24
N SER A 144 8.00 0.81 5.15
CA SER A 144 6.94 0.86 6.15
C SER A 144 5.60 1.30 5.55
N CYS A 145 4.50 0.68 6.03
CA CYS A 145 3.11 1.09 5.74
C CYS A 145 2.52 2.02 6.81
N ALA A 146 3.37 2.66 7.65
CA ALA A 146 2.92 3.49 8.76
C ALA A 146 3.24 4.98 8.57
N ALA A 147 2.40 5.85 9.15
CA ALA A 147 2.34 7.27 8.79
C ALA A 147 3.33 8.18 9.52
N SER A 148 3.80 7.81 10.74
CA SER A 148 4.63 8.71 11.55
C SER A 148 5.86 9.24 10.81
N VAL A 149 6.07 10.54 10.83
CA VAL A 149 7.27 11.20 10.27
C VAL A 149 8.55 10.70 10.95
N LYS A 150 8.49 10.24 12.19
CA LYS A 150 9.64 9.72 12.96
C LYS A 150 10.24 8.44 12.38
N ILE A 151 9.53 7.78 11.48
CA ILE A 151 10.03 6.59 10.77
C ILE A 151 11.17 6.95 9.84
N THR A 152 11.04 8.03 9.10
CA THR A 152 12.02 8.47 8.09
C THR A 152 12.72 9.79 8.43
N THR A 153 12.32 10.48 9.49
CA THR A 153 12.96 11.72 9.93
C THR A 153 13.47 11.60 11.39
N PRO A 154 14.78 11.75 11.63
CA PRO A 154 15.84 11.90 10.63
C PRO A 154 15.91 10.69 9.71
N VAL A 155 16.45 10.86 8.50
CA VAL A 155 16.60 9.76 7.53
C VAL A 155 17.38 8.60 8.14
N LYS A 156 16.89 7.41 7.91
CA LYS A 156 17.50 6.12 8.27
C LYS A 156 17.87 5.38 7.01
N LYS A 157 19.11 4.91 6.93
CA LYS A 157 19.69 4.43 5.67
C LYS A 157 18.86 3.32 5.00
N TRP A 158 18.28 2.40 5.77
CA TRP A 158 17.63 1.20 5.27
C TRP A 158 16.11 1.26 5.34
N VAL A 159 15.53 2.42 5.76
CA VAL A 159 14.10 2.55 6.04
C VAL A 159 13.46 3.60 5.14
N PHE A 160 12.43 3.18 4.44
CA PHE A 160 11.55 3.98 3.59
C PHE A 160 10.11 3.84 4.07
N LYS A 161 9.20 4.65 3.53
CA LYS A 161 7.78 4.51 3.82
C LYS A 161 6.94 4.98 2.64
N THR A 162 5.75 4.39 2.50
CA THR A 162 4.81 4.72 1.43
C THR A 162 3.63 5.60 1.86
N PRO A 163 3.15 5.59 3.13
CA PRO A 163 2.07 6.49 3.55
C PRO A 163 2.50 7.95 3.57
N GLN A 164 1.53 8.82 3.37
CA GLN A 164 1.67 10.24 3.66
C GLN A 164 2.03 10.45 5.14
N THR A 165 2.78 11.52 5.43
CA THR A 165 3.19 11.82 6.81
C THR A 165 2.12 12.55 7.60
N ASP A 166 2.18 12.45 8.93
CA ASP A 166 1.39 13.29 9.83
C ASP A 166 1.67 14.79 9.65
N VAL A 167 2.89 15.19 9.29
CA VAL A 167 3.23 16.57 8.92
C VAL A 167 2.34 17.08 7.79
N MET A 168 2.24 16.30 6.70
CA MET A 168 1.43 16.65 5.53
C MET A 168 -0.05 16.67 5.86
N ALA A 169 -0.52 15.68 6.65
CA ALA A 169 -1.92 15.56 6.99
C ALA A 169 -2.41 16.69 7.91
N VAL A 170 -1.59 17.12 8.88
CA VAL A 170 -1.89 18.27 9.73
C VAL A 170 -1.94 19.55 8.92
N ALA A 171 -0.93 19.78 8.07
CA ALA A 171 -0.91 20.95 7.18
C ALA A 171 -2.17 21.00 6.31
N LYS A 172 -2.59 19.86 5.71
CA LYS A 172 -3.78 19.82 4.86
C LYS A 172 -5.08 20.09 5.62
N ILE A 173 -5.21 19.62 6.87
CA ILE A 173 -6.35 19.97 7.75
C ILE A 173 -6.35 21.46 8.04
N TYR A 174 -5.23 22.03 8.45
CA TYR A 174 -5.14 23.43 8.83
C TYR A 174 -5.38 24.39 7.65
N GLU A 175 -4.83 24.07 6.48
CA GLU A 175 -5.09 24.82 5.24
C GLU A 175 -6.58 24.85 4.89
N TYR A 176 -7.25 23.70 4.95
CA TYR A 176 -8.68 23.63 4.70
C TYR A 176 -9.48 24.45 5.72
N MET A 177 -9.07 24.45 6.99
CA MET A 177 -9.76 25.17 8.07
C MET A 177 -9.59 26.68 7.99
N GLN A 178 -8.53 27.21 7.35
CA GLN A 178 -8.26 28.66 7.30
C GLN A 178 -9.43 29.48 6.73
N GLY A 179 -10.18 28.94 5.77
CA GLY A 179 -11.34 29.61 5.17
C GLY A 179 -12.64 29.51 5.98
N GLN A 180 -12.65 28.82 7.14
CA GLN A 180 -13.86 28.49 7.89
C GLN A 180 -14.14 29.41 9.10
N GLY A 181 -13.34 30.45 9.32
CA GLY A 181 -13.49 31.36 10.46
C GLY A 181 -13.18 30.76 11.82
N ILE A 182 -12.55 29.60 11.87
CA ILE A 182 -12.15 28.89 13.09
C ILE A 182 -10.83 29.48 13.58
N GLN A 183 -10.75 29.82 14.88
CA GLN A 183 -9.52 30.30 15.52
C GLN A 183 -9.13 29.41 16.70
N LYS A 184 -10.12 28.94 17.48
CA LYS A 184 -9.91 28.08 18.64
C LYS A 184 -10.24 26.64 18.29
N ILE A 185 -9.32 25.74 18.58
CA ILE A 185 -9.47 24.31 18.29
C ILE A 185 -9.18 23.46 19.52
N ALA A 186 -9.82 22.30 19.57
CA ALA A 186 -9.47 21.25 20.51
C ALA A 186 -8.81 20.09 19.76
N ILE A 187 -7.81 19.46 20.36
CA ILE A 187 -7.21 18.24 19.85
C ILE A 187 -7.49 17.07 20.80
N LEU A 188 -7.79 15.90 20.24
CA LEU A 188 -8.08 14.67 20.97
C LEU A 188 -7.31 13.52 20.32
N THR A 189 -6.24 13.04 20.98
CA THR A 189 -5.24 12.18 20.34
C THR A 189 -5.14 10.82 21.04
N VAL A 190 -4.95 9.74 20.25
CA VAL A 190 -4.78 8.40 20.82
C VAL A 190 -3.42 8.25 21.53
N GLY A 191 -3.39 7.57 22.66
CA GLY A 191 -2.20 7.33 23.48
C GLY A 191 -1.27 6.25 22.94
N ASN A 192 -0.80 6.39 21.69
CA ASN A 192 0.18 5.51 21.06
C ASN A 192 1.16 6.31 20.17
N ALA A 193 2.10 5.64 19.50
CA ALA A 193 3.14 6.30 18.69
C ALA A 193 2.55 7.15 17.53
N PHE A 194 1.46 6.71 16.89
CA PHE A 194 0.78 7.49 15.84
C PHE A 194 0.12 8.75 16.42
N GLY A 195 -0.60 8.59 17.53
CA GLY A 195 -1.22 9.75 18.22
C GLY A 195 -0.20 10.74 18.76
N ALA A 196 0.91 10.25 19.32
CA ALA A 196 1.99 11.10 19.81
C ALA A 196 2.66 11.91 18.69
N SER A 197 2.92 11.28 17.52
CA SER A 197 3.51 11.92 16.35
C SER A 197 2.57 12.99 15.77
N GLY A 198 1.29 12.67 15.59
CA GLY A 198 0.31 13.63 15.09
C GLY A 198 0.05 14.79 16.07
N ARG A 199 -0.02 14.49 17.38
CA ARG A 199 -0.14 15.55 18.40
C ARG A 199 1.01 16.54 18.34
N GLU A 200 2.23 16.05 18.20
CA GLU A 200 3.42 16.88 18.06
C GLU A 200 3.27 17.82 16.84
N GLN A 201 2.82 17.30 15.71
CA GLN A 201 2.62 18.11 14.51
C GLN A 201 1.46 19.10 14.65
N LEU A 202 0.35 18.70 15.28
CA LEU A 202 -0.77 19.60 15.56
C LEU A 202 -0.32 20.79 16.44
N LEU A 203 0.45 20.54 17.49
CA LEU A 203 0.97 21.59 18.38
C LEU A 203 2.00 22.49 17.69
N GLN A 204 2.90 21.87 16.91
CA GLN A 204 4.00 22.58 16.26
C GLN A 204 3.51 23.51 15.14
N GLN A 205 2.54 23.07 14.35
CA GLN A 205 2.09 23.82 13.18
C GLN A 205 0.96 24.80 13.50
N ALA A 206 0.19 24.63 14.58
CA ALA A 206 -0.96 25.48 14.90
C ALA A 206 -0.66 27.00 14.88
N PRO A 207 0.46 27.49 15.44
CA PRO A 207 0.81 28.90 15.40
C PRO A 207 0.99 29.46 13.98
N ASP A 208 1.57 28.67 13.07
CA ASP A 208 1.84 29.08 11.69
C ASP A 208 0.55 29.31 10.89
N TYR A 209 -0.55 28.65 11.30
CA TYR A 209 -1.88 28.79 10.71
C TYR A 209 -2.82 29.70 11.53
N GLY A 210 -2.33 30.26 12.65
CA GLY A 210 -3.11 31.16 13.50
C GLY A 210 -4.13 30.46 14.40
N TYR A 211 -3.94 29.17 14.72
CA TYR A 211 -4.84 28.43 15.61
C TYR A 211 -4.37 28.46 17.06
N GLU A 212 -5.32 28.70 17.97
CA GLU A 212 -5.17 28.52 19.41
C GLU A 212 -5.70 27.16 19.82
N ILE A 213 -4.85 26.29 20.36
CA ILE A 213 -5.28 24.99 20.91
C ILE A 213 -5.75 25.21 22.34
N VAL A 214 -7.08 25.26 22.53
CA VAL A 214 -7.70 25.50 23.84
C VAL A 214 -7.87 24.23 24.68
N ALA A 215 -7.82 23.05 24.06
CA ALA A 215 -7.85 21.77 24.74
C ALA A 215 -6.93 20.77 24.03
N ASP A 216 -6.15 20.03 24.82
CA ASP A 216 -5.25 18.97 24.36
C ASP A 216 -5.52 17.72 25.23
N GLU A 217 -6.43 16.88 24.72
CA GLU A 217 -6.90 15.70 25.41
C GLU A 217 -6.38 14.41 24.78
N ARG A 218 -6.35 13.34 25.57
CA ARG A 218 -5.92 12.03 25.11
C ARG A 218 -6.95 10.96 25.42
N PHE A 219 -6.96 9.91 24.62
CA PHE A 219 -7.73 8.70 24.87
C PHE A 219 -6.85 7.45 24.70
N GLY A 220 -7.16 6.41 25.45
CA GLY A 220 -6.47 5.12 25.33
C GLY A 220 -6.87 4.37 24.06
N PRO A 221 -5.98 3.54 23.50
CA PRO A 221 -6.31 2.74 22.31
C PRO A 221 -7.48 1.77 22.52
N LYS A 222 -7.81 1.49 23.79
CA LYS A 222 -8.88 0.54 24.19
C LYS A 222 -10.11 1.23 24.76
N ASP A 223 -10.11 2.55 24.87
CA ASP A 223 -11.25 3.28 25.42
C ASP A 223 -12.48 3.13 24.54
N THR A 224 -13.61 2.97 25.18
CA THR A 224 -14.92 2.79 24.54
C THR A 224 -15.89 3.93 24.87
N ASP A 225 -15.45 4.90 25.67
CA ASP A 225 -16.19 6.11 26.04
C ASP A 225 -15.22 7.29 26.19
N MET A 226 -15.47 8.37 25.45
CA MET A 226 -14.71 9.63 25.47
C MET A 226 -15.55 10.80 25.99
N THR A 227 -16.68 10.51 26.64
CA THR A 227 -17.56 11.52 27.24
C THR A 227 -16.84 12.47 28.21
N PRO A 228 -15.91 12.01 29.09
CA PRO A 228 -15.19 12.90 29.98
C PRO A 228 -14.36 13.95 29.23
N GLN A 229 -13.56 13.50 28.24
CA GLN A 229 -12.72 14.39 27.41
C GLN A 229 -13.58 15.38 26.62
N LEU A 230 -14.65 14.89 25.98
CA LEU A 230 -15.54 15.71 25.16
C LEU A 230 -16.33 16.73 26.02
N THR A 231 -16.71 16.39 27.25
CA THR A 231 -17.35 17.32 28.18
C THR A 231 -16.41 18.46 28.57
N LYS A 232 -15.14 18.14 28.84
CA LYS A 232 -14.10 19.14 29.10
C LYS A 232 -13.87 20.03 27.88
N ILE A 233 -13.71 19.44 26.71
CA ILE A 233 -13.55 20.18 25.43
C ILE A 233 -14.72 21.13 25.22
N ARG A 234 -15.97 20.67 25.38
CA ARG A 234 -17.16 21.47 25.20
C ARG A 234 -17.17 22.72 26.11
N SER A 235 -16.70 22.61 27.36
CA SER A 235 -16.68 23.75 28.30
C SER A 235 -15.71 24.87 27.90
N LEU A 236 -14.76 24.58 26.98
CA LEU A 236 -13.76 25.54 26.48
C LEU A 236 -14.18 26.22 25.17
N ASN A 237 -15.37 25.89 24.64
CA ASN A 237 -15.97 26.48 23.43
C ASN A 237 -15.01 26.53 22.23
N PRO A 238 -14.37 25.44 21.80
CA PRO A 238 -13.61 25.43 20.55
C PRO A 238 -14.53 25.57 19.34
N GLY A 239 -14.00 26.11 18.23
CA GLY A 239 -14.69 26.16 16.94
C GLY A 239 -14.64 24.83 16.16
N ALA A 240 -13.74 23.91 16.52
CA ALA A 240 -13.61 22.59 15.93
C ALA A 240 -12.88 21.61 16.85
N ILE A 241 -13.07 20.31 16.62
CA ILE A 241 -12.27 19.24 17.22
C ILE A 241 -11.47 18.53 16.14
N ILE A 242 -10.18 18.33 16.39
CA ILE A 242 -9.32 17.48 15.54
C ILE A 242 -9.01 16.20 16.33
N CYS A 243 -9.49 15.07 15.84
CA CYS A 243 -9.21 13.76 16.40
C CYS A 243 -8.06 13.09 15.64
N TRP A 244 -7.03 12.66 16.37
CA TRP A 244 -5.90 11.94 15.78
C TRP A 244 -5.80 10.54 16.33
N GLY A 245 -6.21 9.57 15.52
CA GLY A 245 -6.23 8.17 15.92
C GLY A 245 -6.60 7.24 14.78
N THR A 246 -6.70 5.97 15.13
CA THR A 246 -7.17 4.90 14.25
C THR A 246 -8.37 4.20 14.89
N ASN A 247 -9.21 3.54 14.08
CA ASN A 247 -10.39 2.83 14.58
C ASN A 247 -10.06 1.87 15.74
N PRO A 248 -11.01 1.64 16.69
CA PRO A 248 -12.38 2.17 16.73
C PRO A 248 -12.54 3.53 17.44
N GLY A 249 -11.53 4.02 18.18
CA GLY A 249 -11.64 5.21 19.03
C GLY A 249 -12.25 6.44 18.34
N PRO A 250 -11.77 6.85 17.14
CA PRO A 250 -12.36 7.97 16.40
C PRO A 250 -13.85 7.82 16.07
N ALA A 251 -14.32 6.61 15.81
CA ALA A 251 -15.74 6.34 15.57
C ALA A 251 -16.57 6.48 16.88
N VAL A 252 -16.00 6.08 18.02
CA VAL A 252 -16.61 6.29 19.34
C VAL A 252 -16.69 7.79 19.63
N ILE A 253 -15.63 8.57 19.34
CA ILE A 253 -15.63 10.03 19.53
C ILE A 253 -16.76 10.68 18.72
N ALA A 254 -16.91 10.32 17.43
CA ALA A 254 -18.00 10.84 16.61
C ALA A 254 -19.38 10.54 17.21
N LYS A 255 -19.61 9.32 17.71
CA LYS A 255 -20.85 8.95 18.41
C LYS A 255 -21.07 9.71 19.71
N ASN A 256 -20.04 9.84 20.55
CA ASN A 256 -20.14 10.55 21.80
C ASN A 256 -20.37 12.05 21.60
N MET A 257 -19.78 12.67 20.57
CA MET A 257 -20.10 14.06 20.20
C MET A 257 -21.59 14.24 19.92
N ARG A 258 -22.17 13.36 19.12
CA ARG A 258 -23.62 13.41 18.80
C ARG A 258 -24.48 13.21 20.05
N GLN A 259 -24.15 12.24 20.90
CA GLN A 259 -24.85 11.98 22.16
C GLN A 259 -24.82 13.17 23.13
N LEU A 260 -23.73 13.93 23.12
CA LEU A 260 -23.54 15.11 23.96
C LEU A 260 -24.09 16.41 23.30
N GLY A 261 -24.66 16.34 22.09
CA GLY A 261 -25.12 17.51 21.35
C GLY A 261 -24.00 18.49 20.98
N ILE A 262 -22.79 17.96 20.71
CA ILE A 262 -21.65 18.74 20.23
C ILE A 262 -21.73 18.82 18.71
N GLU A 263 -22.09 20.00 18.17
CA GLU A 263 -22.35 20.22 16.74
C GLU A 263 -21.19 20.87 15.96
N ILE A 264 -20.11 21.26 16.66
CA ILE A 264 -18.93 21.82 16.00
C ILE A 264 -18.26 20.80 15.06
N PRO A 265 -17.59 21.23 13.98
CA PRO A 265 -16.92 20.34 13.03
C PRO A 265 -15.95 19.37 13.70
N LEU A 266 -16.02 18.11 13.28
CA LEU A 266 -15.05 17.08 13.64
C LEU A 266 -14.14 16.80 12.45
N TYR A 267 -12.85 17.09 12.62
CA TYR A 267 -11.79 16.71 11.70
C TYR A 267 -11.12 15.44 12.19
N GLN A 268 -10.84 14.52 11.30
CA GLN A 268 -10.13 13.27 11.60
C GLN A 268 -8.77 13.23 10.89
N SER A 269 -7.83 12.50 11.46
CA SER A 269 -6.61 12.14 10.76
C SER A 269 -6.89 11.19 9.59
N HIS A 270 -5.96 11.08 8.66
CA HIS A 270 -6.00 10.07 7.58
C HIS A 270 -5.98 8.62 8.09
N GLY A 271 -5.73 8.39 9.38
CA GLY A 271 -5.75 7.07 10.03
C GLY A 271 -7.13 6.39 10.10
N VAL A 272 -8.21 7.06 9.64
CA VAL A 272 -9.56 6.48 9.55
C VAL A 272 -10.07 6.30 8.12
N ALA A 273 -9.22 6.51 7.12
CA ALA A 273 -9.55 6.54 5.69
C ALA A 273 -10.00 5.18 5.13
N SER A 274 -11.13 4.66 5.61
CA SER A 274 -11.75 3.42 5.12
C SER A 274 -13.26 3.40 5.40
N LYS A 275 -14.02 2.62 4.63
CA LYS A 275 -15.45 2.37 4.90
C LYS A 275 -15.70 1.81 6.30
N LYS A 276 -14.69 1.19 6.93
CA LYS A 276 -14.82 0.67 8.31
C LYS A 276 -15.12 1.77 9.33
N PHE A 277 -14.53 2.97 9.17
CA PHE A 277 -14.86 4.11 10.01
C PHE A 277 -16.33 4.50 9.89
N ILE A 278 -16.83 4.60 8.65
CA ILE A 278 -18.23 4.96 8.37
C ILE A 278 -19.17 3.90 8.98
N GLN A 279 -18.88 2.62 8.81
CA GLN A 279 -19.65 1.54 9.40
C GLN A 279 -19.68 1.59 10.94
N LEU A 280 -18.52 1.85 11.57
CA LEU A 280 -18.41 1.92 13.02
C LEU A 280 -19.09 3.17 13.60
N ALA A 281 -18.99 4.32 12.96
CA ALA A 281 -19.59 5.57 13.42
C ALA A 281 -21.08 5.66 13.09
N GLY A 282 -21.55 4.97 12.04
CA GLY A 282 -22.92 5.05 11.54
C GLY A 282 -23.28 6.48 11.14
N GLU A 283 -24.49 6.93 11.50
CA GLU A 283 -24.95 8.29 11.23
C GLU A 283 -24.04 9.40 11.78
N ALA A 284 -23.26 9.09 12.84
CA ALA A 284 -22.32 10.05 13.41
C ALA A 284 -21.08 10.30 12.52
N ALA A 285 -20.91 9.52 11.45
CA ALA A 285 -19.88 9.79 10.46
C ALA A 285 -20.23 10.98 9.54
N ASN A 286 -21.54 11.28 9.36
CA ASN A 286 -21.95 12.35 8.46
C ASN A 286 -21.43 13.72 8.94
N GLY A 287 -20.81 14.44 8.03
CA GLY A 287 -20.19 15.73 8.30
C GLY A 287 -18.74 15.69 8.75
N VAL A 288 -18.20 14.50 9.07
CA VAL A 288 -16.78 14.34 9.40
C VAL A 288 -15.90 14.67 8.20
N ILE A 289 -14.81 15.41 8.45
CA ILE A 289 -13.87 15.90 7.44
C ILE A 289 -12.50 15.30 7.71
N LEU A 290 -11.79 14.87 6.65
CA LEU A 290 -10.44 14.33 6.79
C LEU A 290 -9.62 14.47 5.49
N PRO A 291 -8.28 14.60 5.60
CA PRO A 291 -7.41 14.38 4.46
C PRO A 291 -7.31 12.89 4.16
N THR A 292 -7.30 12.52 2.90
CA THR A 292 -7.12 11.12 2.48
C THR A 292 -6.37 11.02 1.17
N GLY A 293 -5.73 9.89 0.92
CA GLY A 293 -5.21 9.55 -0.40
C GLY A 293 -6.33 9.47 -1.44
N LYS A 294 -5.99 9.75 -2.68
CA LYS A 294 -6.93 9.85 -3.81
C LYS A 294 -7.68 8.56 -4.14
N ILE A 295 -7.19 7.42 -3.67
CA ILE A 295 -7.76 6.09 -3.96
C ILE A 295 -9.25 5.99 -3.56
N LEU A 296 -9.67 6.63 -2.46
CA LEU A 296 -11.06 6.58 -1.99
C LEU A 296 -12.03 7.38 -2.86
N VAL A 297 -11.50 8.23 -3.71
CA VAL A 297 -12.27 9.15 -4.56
C VAL A 297 -11.80 9.12 -6.02
N ALA A 298 -11.15 8.02 -6.43
CA ALA A 298 -10.52 7.89 -7.74
C ALA A 298 -11.49 8.20 -8.91
N GLY A 299 -12.76 7.80 -8.79
CA GLY A 299 -13.78 8.09 -9.79
C GLY A 299 -14.12 9.57 -9.96
N ALA A 300 -13.93 10.37 -8.90
CA ALA A 300 -14.21 11.82 -8.90
C ALA A 300 -13.01 12.68 -9.33
N LEU A 301 -11.83 12.07 -9.52
CA LEU A 301 -10.64 12.80 -9.97
C LEU A 301 -10.80 13.27 -11.43
N PRO A 302 -10.21 14.41 -11.79
CA PRO A 302 -10.16 14.84 -13.18
C PRO A 302 -9.39 13.84 -14.05
N ASP A 303 -9.73 13.73 -15.34
CA ASP A 303 -9.06 12.80 -16.26
C ASP A 303 -7.58 13.15 -16.49
N THR A 304 -7.19 14.36 -16.16
CA THR A 304 -5.79 14.83 -16.20
C THR A 304 -4.97 14.42 -14.98
N ASP A 305 -5.59 13.86 -13.93
CA ASP A 305 -4.85 13.39 -12.75
C ASP A 305 -4.04 12.13 -13.11
N PRO A 306 -2.71 12.18 -12.96
CA PRO A 306 -1.84 11.08 -13.36
C PRO A 306 -2.06 9.78 -12.58
N GLN A 307 -2.61 9.85 -11.38
CA GLN A 307 -2.92 8.66 -10.57
C GLN A 307 -4.22 7.97 -10.99
N LYS A 308 -5.18 8.70 -11.59
CA LYS A 308 -6.53 8.18 -11.85
C LYS A 308 -6.56 6.83 -12.57
N PRO A 309 -5.84 6.62 -13.69
CA PRO A 309 -5.86 5.33 -14.38
C PRO A 309 -5.36 4.17 -13.51
N THR A 310 -4.25 4.39 -12.79
CA THR A 310 -3.63 3.39 -11.92
C THR A 310 -4.54 3.04 -10.75
N LEU A 311 -5.15 4.06 -10.12
CA LEU A 311 -6.09 3.88 -9.01
C LEU A 311 -7.34 3.10 -9.44
N LEU A 312 -7.95 3.44 -10.58
CA LEU A 312 -9.13 2.76 -11.09
C LEU A 312 -8.84 1.30 -11.43
N LYS A 313 -7.68 1.01 -12.03
CA LYS A 313 -7.25 -0.37 -12.30
C LYS A 313 -7.10 -1.17 -11.02
N TYR A 314 -6.36 -0.65 -10.04
CA TYR A 314 -6.18 -1.31 -8.74
C TYR A 314 -7.52 -1.59 -8.06
N ILE A 315 -8.44 -0.61 -8.04
CA ILE A 315 -9.77 -0.76 -7.44
C ILE A 315 -10.53 -1.92 -8.11
N ALA A 316 -10.56 -1.94 -9.46
CA ALA A 316 -11.25 -2.99 -10.19
C ALA A 316 -10.66 -4.38 -9.90
N ASP A 317 -9.34 -4.54 -9.95
CA ASP A 317 -8.65 -5.80 -9.71
C ASP A 317 -8.86 -6.30 -8.27
N TYR A 318 -8.76 -5.38 -7.28
CA TYR A 318 -8.93 -5.71 -5.87
C TYR A 318 -10.37 -6.12 -5.53
N GLU A 319 -11.36 -5.33 -5.99
CA GLU A 319 -12.77 -5.61 -5.72
C GLU A 319 -13.26 -6.84 -6.48
N GLU A 320 -12.72 -7.12 -7.67
CA GLU A 320 -13.00 -8.36 -8.39
C GLU A 320 -12.52 -9.58 -7.61
N LYS A 321 -11.30 -9.53 -7.07
CA LYS A 321 -10.70 -10.68 -6.36
C LYS A 321 -11.30 -10.89 -4.98
N TYR A 322 -11.40 -9.83 -4.17
CA TYR A 322 -11.72 -9.96 -2.75
C TYR A 322 -13.19 -9.70 -2.42
N LYS A 323 -13.98 -9.14 -3.37
CA LYS A 323 -15.41 -8.80 -3.20
C LYS A 323 -15.69 -7.84 -2.03
N ILE A 324 -14.71 -7.01 -1.69
CA ILE A 324 -14.79 -5.96 -0.67
C ILE A 324 -14.23 -4.66 -1.24
N ALA A 325 -14.76 -3.53 -0.76
CA ALA A 325 -14.29 -2.21 -1.17
C ALA A 325 -12.83 -1.99 -0.76
N VAL A 326 -12.09 -1.27 -1.60
CA VAL A 326 -10.72 -0.86 -1.29
C VAL A 326 -10.65 0.07 -0.08
N SER A 327 -9.48 0.13 0.53
CA SER A 327 -9.13 1.14 1.52
C SER A 327 -7.82 1.83 1.14
N GLY A 328 -7.57 3.03 1.66
CA GLY A 328 -6.29 3.72 1.47
C GLY A 328 -5.09 2.89 1.95
N PHE A 329 -5.30 2.04 2.93
CA PHE A 329 -4.24 1.26 3.58
C PHE A 329 -3.66 0.16 2.67
N GLY A 330 -4.49 -0.52 1.87
CA GLY A 330 -4.01 -1.51 0.90
C GLY A 330 -3.04 -0.93 -0.12
N GLY A 331 -3.22 0.32 -0.51
CA GLY A 331 -2.33 1.04 -1.42
C GLY A 331 -0.89 1.16 -0.90
N TYR A 332 -0.70 1.22 0.42
CA TYR A 332 0.65 1.37 1.00
C TYR A 332 1.55 0.16 0.76
N SER A 333 1.03 -1.03 0.92
CA SER A 333 1.79 -2.26 0.67
C SER A 333 1.92 -2.56 -0.82
N TRP A 334 0.91 -2.19 -1.63
CA TRP A 334 1.00 -2.23 -3.09
C TRP A 334 2.18 -1.41 -3.57
N ASP A 335 2.23 -0.12 -3.20
CA ASP A 335 3.34 0.79 -3.54
C ASP A 335 4.68 0.22 -3.05
N GLY A 336 4.70 -0.32 -1.82
CA GLY A 336 5.91 -0.90 -1.24
C GLY A 336 6.48 -2.05 -2.07
N LEU A 337 5.63 -2.98 -2.53
CA LEU A 337 6.06 -4.10 -3.37
C LEU A 337 6.41 -3.64 -4.80
N GLU A 338 5.67 -2.69 -5.36
CA GLU A 338 5.92 -2.18 -6.71
C GLU A 338 7.26 -1.42 -6.79
N ILE A 339 7.57 -0.60 -5.78
CA ILE A 339 8.87 0.07 -5.59
C ILE A 339 10.00 -0.97 -5.49
N LEU A 340 9.79 -2.04 -4.69
CA LEU A 340 10.78 -3.12 -4.58
C LEU A 340 10.95 -3.89 -5.89
N ALA A 341 9.88 -4.14 -6.64
CA ALA A 341 9.96 -4.82 -7.93
C ALA A 341 10.81 -4.01 -8.93
N GLN A 342 10.60 -2.70 -9.02
CA GLN A 342 11.44 -1.81 -9.85
C GLN A 342 12.90 -1.79 -9.42
N ALA A 343 13.16 -1.80 -8.11
CA ALA A 343 14.52 -1.86 -7.58
C ALA A 343 15.19 -3.20 -7.89
N LEU A 344 14.46 -4.31 -7.76
CA LEU A 344 14.95 -5.67 -8.07
C LEU A 344 15.31 -5.85 -9.55
N GLU A 345 14.60 -5.19 -10.47
CA GLU A 345 14.94 -5.22 -11.90
C GLU A 345 16.38 -4.79 -12.19
N LYS A 346 16.88 -3.82 -11.42
CA LYS A 346 18.23 -3.25 -11.57
C LYS A 346 19.25 -3.88 -10.64
N ALA A 347 18.83 -4.21 -9.42
CA ALA A 347 19.69 -4.67 -8.34
C ALA A 347 19.91 -6.19 -8.30
N GLY A 348 18.94 -6.97 -8.81
CA GLY A 348 18.90 -8.42 -8.54
C GLY A 348 18.76 -8.72 -7.04
N ALA A 349 19.27 -9.85 -6.58
CA ALA A 349 19.16 -10.34 -5.20
C ALA A 349 20.21 -9.74 -4.23
N ASP A 350 20.53 -8.45 -4.36
CA ASP A 350 21.51 -7.77 -3.52
C ASP A 350 20.82 -6.69 -2.68
N ARG A 351 20.73 -6.87 -1.36
CA ARG A 351 20.03 -5.97 -0.43
C ARG A 351 20.57 -4.53 -0.49
N ALA A 352 21.88 -4.35 -0.61
CA ALA A 352 22.47 -3.02 -0.65
C ALA A 352 22.12 -2.30 -1.95
N LYS A 353 22.18 -3.00 -3.08
CA LYS A 353 21.79 -2.44 -4.37
C LYS A 353 20.28 -2.18 -4.44
N ILE A 354 19.44 -3.09 -3.88
CA ILE A 354 18.00 -2.86 -3.78
C ILE A 354 17.73 -1.54 -3.04
N ARG A 355 18.35 -1.34 -1.89
CA ARG A 355 18.23 -0.11 -1.11
C ARG A 355 18.66 1.12 -1.93
N ASP A 356 19.80 1.03 -2.62
CA ASP A 356 20.32 2.13 -3.43
C ASP A 356 19.44 2.43 -4.65
N GLU A 357 18.81 1.42 -5.24
CA GLU A 357 17.87 1.61 -6.36
C GLU A 357 16.53 2.18 -5.89
N VAL A 358 16.02 1.80 -4.69
CA VAL A 358 14.83 2.43 -4.11
C VAL A 358 15.06 3.94 -3.93
N GLU A 359 16.22 4.36 -3.40
CA GLU A 359 16.55 5.77 -3.17
C GLU A 359 16.62 6.61 -4.47
N LYS A 360 16.80 5.95 -5.63
CA LYS A 360 16.86 6.60 -6.95
C LYS A 360 15.50 6.70 -7.65
N ILE A 361 14.46 6.07 -7.12
CA ILE A 361 13.14 6.10 -7.75
C ILE A 361 12.58 7.52 -7.69
N THR A 362 12.29 8.07 -8.87
CA THR A 362 11.66 9.39 -9.01
C THR A 362 10.56 9.34 -10.08
N GLY A 363 9.40 9.92 -9.75
CA GLY A 363 8.26 9.98 -10.67
C GLY A 363 7.41 8.69 -10.71
N HIS A 364 7.59 7.75 -9.78
CA HIS A 364 6.73 6.58 -9.69
C HIS A 364 5.31 6.98 -9.25
N VAL A 365 4.32 6.69 -10.11
CA VAL A 365 2.90 6.99 -9.86
C VAL A 365 2.28 5.79 -9.14
N GLY A 366 2.21 5.89 -7.81
CA GLY A 366 1.66 4.85 -6.93
C GLY A 366 0.24 5.16 -6.45
N MET A 367 -0.26 4.29 -5.56
CA MET A 367 -1.58 4.43 -4.92
C MET A 367 -1.59 5.61 -3.95
N SER A 368 -0.48 5.85 -3.25
CA SER A 368 -0.38 6.86 -2.17
C SER A 368 0.01 8.25 -2.68
N GLY A 369 0.48 8.37 -3.90
CA GLY A 369 0.96 9.62 -4.50
C GLY A 369 1.99 9.35 -5.59
N ILE A 370 2.77 10.38 -5.93
CA ILE A 370 3.89 10.27 -6.87
C ILE A 370 5.19 10.31 -6.07
N PHE A 371 5.90 9.19 -6.06
CA PHE A 371 7.11 9.03 -5.25
C PHE A 371 8.34 9.63 -5.93
N ARG A 372 9.13 10.37 -5.14
CA ARG A 372 10.41 10.96 -5.52
C ARG A 372 11.38 10.82 -4.35
N PHE A 373 11.92 9.61 -4.18
CA PHE A 373 12.89 9.36 -3.11
C PHE A 373 14.21 10.08 -3.38
N SER A 374 14.95 10.33 -2.31
CA SER A 374 16.30 10.89 -2.36
C SER A 374 17.07 10.52 -1.08
N PRO A 375 18.40 10.72 -1.02
CA PRO A 375 19.16 10.52 0.21
C PRO A 375 18.72 11.38 1.40
N GLN A 376 17.93 12.43 1.16
CA GLN A 376 17.41 13.34 2.18
C GLN A 376 15.94 13.08 2.50
N ASP A 377 15.22 12.34 1.64
CA ASP A 377 13.79 12.05 1.80
C ASP A 377 13.45 10.62 1.42
N HIS A 378 13.23 9.77 2.42
CA HIS A 378 12.81 8.39 2.31
C HIS A 378 11.28 8.18 2.38
N ASN A 379 10.50 9.27 2.29
CA ASN A 379 9.06 9.22 2.05
C ASN A 379 8.74 9.56 0.58
N GLY A 380 9.41 10.57 0.02
CA GLY A 380 9.33 10.92 -1.39
C GLY A 380 7.99 11.46 -1.87
N LEU A 381 7.04 11.74 -0.98
CA LEU A 381 5.69 12.23 -1.32
C LEU A 381 5.59 13.75 -1.17
N ASN A 382 4.77 14.36 -2.04
CA ASN A 382 4.39 15.77 -1.94
C ASN A 382 2.94 15.87 -1.44
N LYS A 383 2.70 16.77 -0.48
CA LYS A 383 1.38 16.97 0.16
C LYS A 383 0.27 17.27 -0.86
N GLU A 384 0.55 18.13 -1.85
CA GLU A 384 -0.44 18.59 -2.81
C GLU A 384 -0.86 17.47 -3.80
N GLU A 385 0.05 16.56 -4.09
CA GLU A 385 -0.20 15.44 -4.99
C GLU A 385 -0.80 14.24 -4.27
N ALA A 386 -0.47 14.07 -2.97
CA ALA A 386 -0.79 12.84 -2.23
C ALA A 386 -2.10 12.92 -1.43
N PHE A 387 -2.65 14.13 -1.20
CA PHE A 387 -3.87 14.30 -0.41
C PHE A 387 -4.96 15.09 -1.14
N VAL A 388 -6.20 14.67 -0.89
CA VAL A 388 -7.43 15.45 -1.06
C VAL A 388 -8.11 15.57 0.29
N VAL A 389 -8.95 16.59 0.47
CA VAL A 389 -9.83 16.71 1.64
C VAL A 389 -11.21 16.20 1.26
N VAL A 390 -11.73 15.31 2.08
CA VAL A 390 -13.08 14.74 1.90
C VAL A 390 -13.96 15.03 3.10
N LYS A 391 -15.27 15.11 2.83
CA LYS A 391 -16.33 15.11 3.82
C LYS A 391 -17.17 13.84 3.65
N ILE A 392 -17.57 13.24 4.76
CA ILE A 392 -18.51 12.12 4.71
C ILE A 392 -19.92 12.64 4.58
N VAL A 393 -20.61 12.25 3.52
CA VAL A 393 -21.99 12.63 3.20
C VAL A 393 -22.78 11.38 2.84
N ASN A 394 -23.87 11.10 3.56
CA ASN A 394 -24.74 9.95 3.33
C ASN A 394 -23.98 8.61 3.28
N GLY A 395 -22.97 8.45 4.14
CA GLY A 395 -22.18 7.22 4.23
C GLY A 395 -21.14 7.03 3.12
N ASP A 396 -20.82 8.09 2.36
CA ASP A 396 -19.81 8.05 1.31
C ASP A 396 -18.88 9.28 1.34
N TRP A 397 -17.80 9.21 0.57
CA TRP A 397 -16.78 10.24 0.44
C TRP A 397 -17.16 11.30 -0.59
N GLN A 398 -17.14 12.56 -0.21
CA GLN A 398 -17.27 13.69 -1.11
C GLN A 398 -16.00 14.53 -1.06
N VAL A 399 -15.35 14.72 -2.20
CA VAL A 399 -14.20 15.63 -2.31
C VAL A 399 -14.69 17.07 -2.10
N ILE A 400 -13.99 17.80 -1.23
CA ILE A 400 -14.29 19.21 -0.91
C ILE A 400 -13.06 20.12 -1.10
N GLN A 401 -11.87 19.55 -1.27
CA GLN A 401 -10.63 20.25 -1.65
C GLN A 401 -9.60 19.26 -2.27
#